data_454f7879482a9e66ced3803d32fab1e9
#
_entry.id   454f7879482a9e66ced3803d32fab1e9
#
_cell.length_a   1.000
_cell.length_b   1.000
_cell.length_c   1.000
_cell.angle_alpha   90.00
_cell.angle_beta   90.00
_cell.angle_gamma   90.00
#
_symmetry.space_group_name_H-M   'P 1'
#
loop_
_entity.id
_entity.type
_entity.pdbx_description
1 polymer ?
#
loop_
_entity_poly.entity_id
_entity_poly.type
_entity_poly.pdbx_seq_one_letter_code
_entity_poly.pdbx_strand_id
1 'polypeptide(L)'
;FFNEKEIKVKQKEILDQWEIKRNEASEKGIILHETIEKFYNNQKIDSVPHEFNYFKEFLSKYPNLNPFRTEWRIYNDELTLAGTVDMVYKKENGDLFLFDWKRSTRVVNDVGVTKLSDFSYAFDELSHISDNSFNKYALQQPLYKYI
;
A
#
# COMPACT_ATOMS: atom_id res chain seq x y z
N PHE A 1 22.63 -9.51 33.99
CA PHE A 1 21.62 -10.42 33.43
C PHE A 1 20.26 -9.94 33.93
N PHE A 2 19.26 -9.80 33.04
CA PHE A 2 17.89 -9.50 33.40
C PHE A 2 17.22 -10.75 33.99
N ASN A 3 16.38 -10.58 35.01
CA ASN A 3 15.55 -11.67 35.51
C ASN A 3 14.30 -11.84 34.60
N GLU A 4 13.58 -12.97 34.75
CA GLU A 4 12.41 -13.29 33.91
C GLU A 4 11.32 -12.21 33.95
N LYS A 5 11.11 -11.56 35.08
CA LYS A 5 10.10 -10.52 35.26
C LYS A 5 10.48 -9.26 34.49
N GLU A 6 11.75 -8.88 34.52
CA GLU A 6 12.28 -7.72 33.76
C GLU A 6 12.24 -7.98 32.25
N ILE A 7 12.53 -9.22 31.83
CA ILE A 7 12.42 -9.62 30.40
C ILE A 7 10.97 -9.47 29.92
N LYS A 8 9.98 -9.99 30.68
CA LYS A 8 8.57 -9.89 30.32
C LYS A 8 8.07 -8.45 30.26
N VAL A 9 8.50 -7.60 31.18
CA VAL A 9 8.16 -6.16 31.16
C VAL A 9 8.71 -5.50 29.90
N LYS A 10 9.98 -5.70 29.57
CA LYS A 10 10.60 -5.15 28.36
C LYS A 10 9.97 -5.68 27.07
N GLN A 11 9.64 -6.96 27.01
CA GLN A 11 8.92 -7.53 25.87
C GLN A 11 7.57 -6.83 25.66
N LYS A 12 6.81 -6.62 26.73
CA LYS A 12 5.53 -5.91 26.66
C LYS A 12 5.71 -4.47 26.17
N GLU A 13 6.67 -3.73 26.71
CA GLU A 13 6.96 -2.36 26.27
C GLU A 13 7.31 -2.29 24.79
N ILE A 14 8.09 -3.24 24.26
CA ILE A 14 8.44 -3.33 22.83
C ILE A 14 7.19 -3.61 21.99
N LEU A 15 6.35 -4.55 22.42
CA LEU A 15 5.12 -4.89 21.71
C LEU A 15 4.14 -3.71 21.67
N ASP A 16 3.97 -3.01 22.78
CA ASP A 16 3.13 -1.82 22.89
C ASP A 16 3.64 -0.70 21.96
N GLN A 17 4.97 -0.47 21.90
CA GLN A 17 5.57 0.48 20.97
C GLN A 17 5.38 0.09 19.51
N TRP A 18 5.46 -1.19 19.18
CA TRP A 18 5.20 -1.67 17.81
C TRP A 18 3.74 -1.51 17.42
N GLU A 19 2.83 -1.74 18.34
CA GLU A 19 1.40 -1.53 18.12
C GLU A 19 1.09 -0.04 17.86
N ILE A 20 1.62 0.86 18.67
CA ILE A 20 1.48 2.30 18.46
C ILE A 20 2.00 2.70 17.07
N LYS A 21 3.23 2.31 16.72
CA LYS A 21 3.83 2.62 15.40
C LYS A 21 3.03 2.04 14.23
N ARG A 22 2.48 0.84 14.40
CA ARG A 22 1.62 0.21 13.39
C ARG A 22 0.34 1.00 13.18
N ASN A 23 -0.32 1.41 14.28
CA ASN A 23 -1.57 2.16 14.22
C ASN A 23 -1.35 3.54 13.61
N GLU A 24 -0.31 4.27 14.02
CA GLU A 24 0.07 5.55 13.39
C GLU A 24 0.38 5.42 11.90
N ALA A 25 1.09 4.36 11.49
CA ALA A 25 1.41 4.13 10.09
C ALA A 25 0.15 3.82 9.26
N SER A 26 -0.78 3.05 9.82
CA SER A 26 -2.07 2.72 9.22
C SER A 26 -2.95 3.97 9.06
N GLU A 27 -3.10 4.76 10.12
CA GLU A 27 -3.87 5.99 10.10
C GLU A 27 -3.36 6.98 9.04
N LYS A 28 -2.05 7.21 9.01
CA LYS A 28 -1.43 8.09 7.99
C LYS A 28 -1.62 7.54 6.57
N GLY A 29 -1.64 6.22 6.40
CA GLY A 29 -1.98 5.58 5.13
C GLY A 29 -3.41 5.89 4.71
N ILE A 30 -4.38 5.69 5.60
CA ILE A 30 -5.80 5.98 5.37
C ILE A 30 -6.00 7.45 5.00
N ILE A 31 -5.41 8.39 5.75
CA ILE A 31 -5.50 9.82 5.47
C ILE A 31 -4.96 10.16 4.07
N LEU A 32 -3.86 9.53 3.65
CA LEU A 32 -3.30 9.74 2.31
C LEU A 32 -4.26 9.27 1.22
N HIS A 33 -4.82 8.05 1.34
CA HIS A 33 -5.78 7.50 0.38
C HIS A 33 -7.02 8.39 0.27
N GLU A 34 -7.64 8.75 1.40
CA GLU A 34 -8.79 9.66 1.44
C GLU A 34 -8.48 11.03 0.82
N THR A 35 -7.26 11.55 1.03
CA THR A 35 -6.84 12.84 0.47
C THR A 35 -6.74 12.77 -1.05
N ILE A 36 -6.17 11.68 -1.58
CA ILE A 36 -6.07 11.45 -3.03
C ILE A 36 -7.46 11.25 -3.64
N GLU A 37 -8.32 10.47 -2.99
CA GLU A 37 -9.69 10.26 -3.42
C GLU A 37 -10.48 11.60 -3.48
N LYS A 38 -10.43 12.39 -2.40
CA LYS A 38 -11.06 13.74 -2.34
C LYS A 38 -10.55 14.66 -3.43
N PHE A 39 -9.24 14.62 -3.71
CA PHE A 39 -8.63 15.40 -4.78
C PHE A 39 -9.26 15.08 -6.15
N TYR A 40 -9.36 13.80 -6.50
CA TYR A 40 -9.94 13.39 -7.78
C TYR A 40 -11.45 13.63 -7.88
N ASN A 41 -12.15 13.54 -6.76
CA ASN A 41 -13.60 13.77 -6.70
C ASN A 41 -13.98 15.25 -6.48
N ASN A 42 -13.01 16.17 -6.57
CA ASN A 42 -13.20 17.62 -6.35
C ASN A 42 -13.88 17.94 -5.00
N GLN A 43 -13.58 17.14 -3.99
CA GLN A 43 -14.10 17.33 -2.64
C GLN A 43 -13.20 18.25 -1.83
N LYS A 44 -13.76 18.87 -0.79
CA LYS A 44 -12.99 19.72 0.12
C LYS A 44 -11.96 18.91 0.89
N ILE A 45 -10.71 19.35 0.87
CA ILE A 45 -9.59 18.80 1.65
C ILE A 45 -9.28 19.81 2.76
N ASP A 46 -9.56 19.45 4.01
CA ASP A 46 -9.34 20.34 5.15
C ASP A 46 -7.88 20.34 5.62
N SER A 47 -7.18 19.22 5.47
CA SER A 47 -5.77 19.06 5.82
C SER A 47 -5.06 18.17 4.82
N VAL A 48 -3.89 18.60 4.38
CA VAL A 48 -3.08 17.88 3.38
C VAL A 48 -1.87 17.25 4.07
N PRO A 49 -1.75 15.91 4.10
CA PRO A 49 -0.58 15.27 4.69
C PRO A 49 0.67 15.54 3.84
N HIS A 50 1.84 15.53 4.49
CA HIS A 50 3.13 15.79 3.82
C HIS A 50 3.36 14.85 2.63
N GLU A 51 2.98 13.58 2.76
CA GLU A 51 3.12 12.54 1.74
C GLU A 51 2.33 12.85 0.46
N PHE A 52 1.31 13.69 0.51
CA PHE A 52 0.57 14.14 -0.66
C PHE A 52 1.45 14.92 -1.66
N ASN A 53 2.58 15.46 -1.24
CA ASN A 53 3.53 16.10 -2.16
C ASN A 53 4.14 15.09 -3.13
N TYR A 54 4.42 13.84 -2.70
CA TYR A 54 4.88 12.78 -3.59
C TYR A 54 3.83 12.42 -4.65
N PHE A 55 2.56 12.44 -4.26
CA PHE A 55 1.47 12.27 -5.21
C PHE A 55 1.42 13.42 -6.24
N LYS A 56 1.63 14.67 -5.83
CA LYS A 56 1.72 15.80 -6.77
C LYS A 56 2.91 15.67 -7.73
N GLU A 57 4.05 15.23 -7.24
CA GLU A 57 5.22 14.93 -8.07
C GLU A 57 4.91 13.83 -9.10
N PHE A 58 4.22 12.77 -8.68
CA PHE A 58 3.72 11.74 -9.58
C PHE A 58 2.84 12.33 -10.68
N LEU A 59 1.86 13.15 -10.36
CA LEU A 59 1.00 13.81 -11.36
C LEU A 59 1.79 14.66 -12.34
N SER A 60 2.77 15.43 -11.85
CA SER A 60 3.64 16.25 -12.70
C SER A 60 4.50 15.42 -13.65
N LYS A 61 4.90 14.23 -13.21
CA LYS A 61 5.71 13.29 -13.99
C LYS A 61 4.92 12.53 -15.05
N TYR A 62 3.61 12.34 -14.81
CA TYR A 62 2.72 11.58 -15.69
C TYR A 62 1.46 12.38 -16.08
N PRO A 63 1.62 13.51 -16.79
CA PRO A 63 0.51 14.42 -17.11
C PRO A 63 -0.55 13.84 -18.06
N ASN A 64 -0.20 12.75 -18.78
CA ASN A 64 -1.09 12.12 -19.76
C ASN A 64 -1.95 10.99 -19.18
N LEU A 65 -1.91 10.79 -17.87
CA LEU A 65 -2.79 9.83 -17.21
C LEU A 65 -4.16 10.48 -16.95
N ASN A 66 -5.19 9.98 -17.61
CA ASN A 66 -6.56 10.46 -17.41
C ASN A 66 -7.21 9.68 -16.26
N PRO A 67 -7.61 10.32 -15.16
CA PRO A 67 -8.30 9.66 -14.06
C PRO A 67 -9.61 9.07 -14.54
N PHE A 68 -9.85 7.80 -14.21
CA PHE A 68 -11.07 7.09 -14.61
C PHE A 68 -11.93 6.74 -13.40
N ARG A 69 -11.32 6.16 -12.34
CA ARG A 69 -12.05 5.77 -11.14
C ARG A 69 -11.12 5.68 -9.93
N THR A 70 -11.63 6.12 -8.77
CA THR A 70 -11.00 5.96 -7.45
C THR A 70 -11.75 4.94 -6.61
N GLU A 71 -11.08 4.28 -5.67
CA GLU A 71 -11.65 3.33 -4.69
C GLU A 71 -12.66 2.36 -5.34
N TRP A 72 -12.25 1.79 -6.46
CA TRP A 72 -13.10 0.90 -7.25
C TRP A 72 -13.19 -0.48 -6.60
N ARG A 73 -14.35 -0.79 -6.04
CA ARG A 73 -14.66 -2.12 -5.52
C ARG A 73 -14.85 -3.09 -6.67
N ILE A 74 -14.06 -4.14 -6.66
CA ILE A 74 -14.08 -5.23 -7.63
C ILE A 74 -14.35 -6.55 -6.91
N TYR A 75 -15.00 -7.48 -7.58
CA TYR A 75 -15.25 -8.82 -7.03
C TYR A 75 -15.40 -9.85 -8.15
N ASN A 76 -15.13 -11.09 -7.80
CA ASN A 76 -15.34 -12.26 -8.64
C ASN A 76 -16.02 -13.33 -7.79
N ASP A 77 -17.26 -13.67 -8.13
CA ASP A 77 -18.10 -14.61 -7.36
C ASP A 77 -17.57 -16.04 -7.44
N GLU A 78 -17.07 -16.46 -8.61
CA GLU A 78 -16.56 -17.82 -8.82
C GLU A 78 -15.33 -18.09 -7.95
N LEU A 79 -14.46 -17.11 -7.81
CA LEU A 79 -13.24 -17.19 -7.01
C LEU A 79 -13.46 -16.79 -5.54
N THR A 80 -14.65 -16.30 -5.21
CA THR A 80 -14.95 -15.73 -3.88
C THR A 80 -13.91 -14.68 -3.46
N LEU A 81 -13.49 -13.84 -4.40
CA LEU A 81 -12.50 -12.79 -4.21
C LEU A 81 -13.14 -11.41 -4.35
N ALA A 82 -12.73 -10.50 -3.50
CA ALA A 82 -13.08 -9.10 -3.59
C ALA A 82 -11.90 -8.21 -3.20
N GLY A 83 -11.89 -6.99 -3.71
CA GLY A 83 -10.87 -6.01 -3.39
C GLY A 83 -11.29 -4.59 -3.75
N THR A 84 -10.43 -3.64 -3.43
CA THR A 84 -10.59 -2.24 -3.83
C THR A 84 -9.34 -1.80 -4.55
N VAL A 85 -9.51 -1.22 -5.75
CA VAL A 85 -8.43 -0.59 -6.52
C VAL A 85 -8.41 0.88 -6.18
N ASP A 86 -7.31 1.37 -5.64
CA ASP A 86 -7.20 2.75 -5.16
C ASP A 86 -7.43 3.76 -6.28
N MET A 87 -6.83 3.50 -7.47
CA MET A 87 -6.96 4.38 -8.62
C MET A 87 -6.86 3.63 -9.94
N VAL A 88 -7.73 3.96 -10.86
CA VAL A 88 -7.66 3.52 -12.25
C VAL A 88 -7.50 4.73 -13.16
N TYR A 89 -6.50 4.68 -14.02
CA TYR A 89 -6.33 5.64 -15.10
C TYR A 89 -6.65 4.98 -16.45
N LYS A 90 -7.15 5.80 -17.36
CA LYS A 90 -7.48 5.38 -18.72
C LYS A 90 -6.62 6.15 -19.73
N LYS A 91 -6.01 5.45 -20.66
CA LYS A 91 -5.35 6.06 -21.82
C LYS A 91 -6.35 6.37 -22.93
N GLU A 92 -5.93 7.19 -23.89
CA GLU A 92 -6.73 7.55 -25.05
C GLU A 92 -7.12 6.34 -25.91
N ASN A 93 -6.28 5.32 -25.97
CA ASN A 93 -6.57 4.07 -26.68
C ASN A 93 -7.55 3.14 -25.92
N GLY A 94 -8.01 3.54 -24.73
CA GLY A 94 -8.95 2.79 -23.90
C GLY A 94 -8.32 1.86 -22.86
N ASP A 95 -7.00 1.67 -22.87
CA ASP A 95 -6.30 0.83 -21.89
C ASP A 95 -6.48 1.37 -20.47
N LEU A 96 -6.73 0.46 -19.52
CA LEU A 96 -6.85 0.78 -18.10
C LEU A 96 -5.56 0.42 -17.37
N PHE A 97 -5.16 1.31 -16.49
CA PHE A 97 -3.99 1.16 -15.62
C PHE A 97 -4.42 1.22 -14.17
N LEU A 98 -4.15 0.15 -13.43
CA LEU A 98 -4.44 0.04 -12.01
C LEU A 98 -3.25 0.56 -11.21
N PHE A 99 -3.53 1.43 -10.26
CA PHE A 99 -2.55 1.98 -9.33
C PHE A 99 -3.01 1.74 -7.90
N ASP A 100 -2.03 1.50 -7.04
CA ASP A 100 -2.22 1.27 -5.62
C ASP A 100 -1.20 2.12 -4.84
N TRP A 101 -1.70 2.96 -3.96
CA TRP A 101 -0.89 3.90 -3.20
C TRP A 101 -0.40 3.27 -1.91
N LYS A 102 0.91 3.13 -1.77
CA LYS A 102 1.50 2.52 -0.57
C LYS A 102 2.37 3.52 0.21
N ARG A 103 1.96 3.80 1.44
CA ARG A 103 2.80 4.50 2.41
C ARG A 103 3.65 3.48 3.15
N SER A 104 4.84 3.20 2.67
CA SER A 104 5.70 2.16 3.23
C SER A 104 7.19 2.49 3.08
N THR A 105 7.96 2.26 4.14
CA THR A 105 9.43 2.27 4.11
C THR A 105 10.04 0.89 3.81
N ARG A 106 9.19 -0.12 3.57
CA ARG A 106 9.61 -1.52 3.42
C ARG A 106 9.67 -2.00 1.97
N VAL A 107 9.16 -1.21 1.03
CA VAL A 107 9.10 -1.59 -0.39
C VAL A 107 10.33 -1.12 -1.13
N VAL A 108 10.71 0.13 -0.91
CA VAL A 108 11.91 0.73 -1.50
C VAL A 108 12.75 1.41 -0.42
N ASN A 109 14.04 1.61 -0.69
CA ASN A 109 14.91 2.44 0.13
C ASN A 109 14.79 3.93 -0.27
N ASP A 110 15.56 4.80 0.39
CA ASP A 110 15.52 6.25 0.19
C ASP A 110 15.96 6.70 -1.23
N VAL A 111 16.63 5.82 -1.98
CA VAL A 111 17.02 6.06 -3.38
C VAL A 111 16.10 5.33 -4.38
N GLY A 112 14.97 4.79 -3.93
CA GLY A 112 13.98 4.13 -4.78
C GLY A 112 14.33 2.70 -5.19
N VAL A 113 15.36 2.11 -4.60
CA VAL A 113 15.74 0.71 -4.87
C VAL A 113 14.89 -0.22 -4.01
N THR A 114 14.32 -1.26 -4.63
CA THR A 114 13.49 -2.27 -3.95
C THR A 114 14.23 -2.93 -2.80
N LYS A 115 13.59 -2.93 -1.63
CA LYS A 115 14.07 -3.65 -0.45
C LYS A 115 13.56 -5.09 -0.51
N LEU A 116 14.46 -6.01 -0.80
CA LEU A 116 14.17 -7.44 -0.74
C LEU A 116 14.62 -8.00 0.62
N SER A 117 13.81 -8.89 1.17
CA SER A 117 14.13 -9.66 2.37
C SER A 117 13.88 -11.13 2.05
N ASP A 118 14.87 -11.98 2.30
CA ASP A 118 14.82 -13.40 2.01
C ASP A 118 14.86 -14.26 3.29
N PHE A 119 14.35 -13.71 4.40
CA PHE A 119 14.30 -14.41 5.69
C PHE A 119 13.22 -15.50 5.75
N SER A 120 12.18 -15.37 4.94
CA SER A 120 11.07 -16.32 4.84
C SER A 120 10.53 -16.37 3.42
N TYR A 121 9.88 -17.47 3.09
CA TYR A 121 9.28 -17.71 1.79
C TYR A 121 7.80 -18.03 1.96
N ALA A 122 7.04 -17.88 0.88
CA ALA A 122 5.65 -18.28 0.82
C ALA A 122 5.53 -19.81 0.89
N PHE A 123 4.30 -20.32 0.87
CA PHE A 123 4.01 -21.74 1.01
C PHE A 123 3.58 -22.36 -0.33
N ASP A 124 3.60 -23.66 -0.40
CA ASP A 124 3.11 -24.48 -1.50
C ASP A 124 3.69 -24.03 -2.86
N GLU A 125 2.89 -23.82 -3.86
CA GLU A 125 3.29 -23.43 -5.22
C GLU A 125 4.05 -22.12 -5.27
N LEU A 126 3.87 -21.25 -4.28
CA LEU A 126 4.56 -19.97 -4.15
C LEU A 126 5.85 -20.03 -3.31
N SER A 127 6.28 -21.22 -2.89
CA SER A 127 7.45 -21.41 -2.01
C SER A 127 8.77 -20.88 -2.57
N HIS A 128 8.82 -20.58 -3.86
CA HIS A 128 9.95 -19.93 -4.52
C HIS A 128 9.95 -18.40 -4.39
N ILE A 129 8.90 -17.82 -3.83
CA ILE A 129 8.72 -16.36 -3.66
C ILE A 129 9.04 -15.96 -2.22
N SER A 130 9.95 -15.03 -2.02
CA SER A 130 10.27 -14.49 -0.70
C SER A 130 9.06 -13.79 -0.09
N ASP A 131 8.76 -14.07 1.19
CA ASP A 131 7.68 -13.42 1.95
C ASP A 131 8.09 -12.01 2.41
N ASN A 132 7.97 -11.05 1.51
CA ASN A 132 8.25 -9.64 1.78
C ASN A 132 7.15 -8.72 1.23
N SER A 133 7.14 -7.46 1.67
CA SER A 133 6.10 -6.50 1.30
C SER A 133 6.06 -6.23 -0.21
N PHE A 134 7.20 -6.21 -0.89
CA PHE A 134 7.25 -6.00 -2.34
C PHE A 134 6.52 -7.11 -3.09
N ASN A 135 6.85 -8.37 -2.79
CA ASN A 135 6.23 -9.52 -3.44
C ASN A 135 4.73 -9.62 -3.14
N LYS A 136 4.31 -9.30 -1.90
CA LYS A 136 2.86 -9.24 -1.55
C LYS A 136 2.12 -8.23 -2.42
N TYR A 137 2.67 -7.03 -2.59
CA TYR A 137 2.05 -6.01 -3.46
C TYR A 137 2.15 -6.37 -4.94
N ALA A 138 3.26 -6.98 -5.36
CA ALA A 138 3.43 -7.44 -6.73
C ALA A 138 2.43 -8.56 -7.12
N LEU A 139 2.01 -9.39 -6.17
CA LEU A 139 0.97 -10.41 -6.38
C LEU A 139 -0.44 -9.82 -6.32
N GLN A 140 -0.68 -8.78 -5.54
CA GLN A 140 -1.99 -8.12 -5.43
C GLN A 140 -2.45 -7.54 -6.77
N GLN A 141 -1.57 -6.88 -7.51
CA GLN A 141 -1.94 -6.20 -8.76
C GLN A 141 -2.40 -7.14 -9.89
N PRO A 142 -1.70 -8.25 -10.23
CA PRO A 142 -2.19 -9.23 -11.17
C PRO A 142 -3.51 -9.86 -10.75
N LEU A 143 -3.71 -10.09 -9.43
CA LEU A 143 -4.96 -10.63 -8.91
C LEU A 143 -6.12 -9.68 -9.16
N TYR A 144 -5.95 -8.38 -8.90
CA TYR A 144 -6.97 -7.36 -9.19
C TYR A 144 -7.26 -7.21 -10.68
N LYS A 145 -6.26 -7.43 -11.54
CA LYS A 145 -6.45 -7.43 -12.98
C LYS A 145 -7.21 -8.66 -13.47
N TYR A 146 -7.13 -9.77 -12.73
CA TYR A 146 -7.81 -11.02 -13.06
C TYR A 146 -9.28 -11.02 -12.64
N ILE A 147 -9.63 -10.31 -11.56
CA ILE A 147 -11.02 -10.11 -11.10
C ILE A 147 -11.81 -9.26 -12.11
#